data_b915a52f2aa6f27f5d6fcc8556b989ae
#
_entry.id   b915a52f2aa6f27f5d6fcc8556b989ae
#
_cell.length_a   1.000
_cell.length_b   1.000
_cell.length_c   1.000
_cell.angle_alpha   90.00
_cell.angle_beta   90.00
_cell.angle_gamma   90.00
#
_symmetry.space_group_name_H-M   'P 1'
#
loop_
_entity.id
_entity.type
_entity.pdbx_description
1 polymer ?
#
loop_
_entity_poly.entity_id
_entity_poly.type
_entity_poly.pdbx_seq_one_letter_code
_entity_poly.pdbx_strand_id
1 'polypeptide(L)'
;KNIEKILSMESPVYYSDGQNKIGVYFQEAHRQYIQYDEIPEAFINAIIAAEDNNFFKHFGVDIPGVMRAMLENIKAGKIVQGGSTITQQTAKNLFKRKDRSLKSKLTELLHALRLEYHYPKEKIMEFYANQFYVSGNGHGLGVAAQYYFDKTVAELNTLECVFIAGSVKRPNYYNPFIKGDEEMADLAIKRSKQRSAYVLGQMLKLGMLSRGAYEDYMEQEIAFKQGQMFFPLNTLMDFVKKGLSAPEVEEALAAHGIDNIATSGVRIYTTVEKELQDQAFYGLRKELSRLSIRLKGYMHEELQQYYEGLVQAGDRDLHDGAFFFGTVTAIDISANPLITVSLGKPDSIKNLTGTVDRPGLLPVVDSLVKWEKNRWTEPGEQDLQKFLKGFKVGDKIFVSVRQIDRSNNSILLDLEKYPEIQGGLIGLRDGTILFMVGGMENRFFNRAVSAKRPIGSAIKPLVYTAAIQLGWDSIDELDNDRNLFVYQKQAYFPRPDHESPHNQVSMSWAGVLSENVATVWLLYHLCDQLT
;
A
#
# COMPACT_ATOMS: atom_id res chain seq x y z
N LYS A 1 0.55 33.96 0.87
CA LYS A 1 1.13 32.62 0.92
C LYS A 1 1.56 32.25 -0.49
N ASN A 2 2.79 31.82 -0.69
CA ASN A 2 3.30 31.38 -1.99
C ASN A 2 2.63 30.05 -2.34
N ILE A 3 1.79 30.03 -3.39
CA ILE A 3 0.97 28.87 -3.77
C ILE A 3 1.87 27.73 -4.25
N GLU A 4 2.96 28.02 -4.97
CA GLU A 4 3.95 27.02 -5.37
C GLU A 4 4.52 26.30 -4.16
N LYS A 5 4.83 27.08 -3.09
CA LYS A 5 5.31 26.51 -1.84
C LYS A 5 4.27 25.61 -1.16
N ILE A 6 2.96 25.92 -1.29
CA ILE A 6 1.87 25.09 -0.74
C ILE A 6 1.69 23.80 -1.55
N LEU A 7 1.89 23.83 -2.87
CA LEU A 7 1.69 22.67 -3.75
C LEU A 7 2.92 21.76 -3.83
N SER A 8 4.12 22.32 -3.65
CA SER A 8 5.40 21.60 -3.75
C SER A 8 6.01 21.21 -2.40
N MET A 9 5.46 21.67 -1.26
CA MET A 9 5.99 21.32 0.05
C MET A 9 5.46 19.96 0.49
N GLU A 10 6.24 18.95 0.22
CA GLU A 10 6.09 17.61 0.81
C GLU A 10 6.62 17.63 2.24
N SER A 11 5.97 16.90 3.14
CA SER A 11 6.49 16.64 4.48
C SER A 11 7.11 15.23 4.52
N PRO A 12 8.42 15.12 4.29
CA PRO A 12 9.10 13.84 4.23
C PRO A 12 9.22 13.21 5.62
N VAL A 13 9.05 11.89 5.66
CA VAL A 13 9.23 11.05 6.84
C VAL A 13 10.54 10.29 6.68
N TYR A 14 11.41 10.39 7.67
CA TYR A 14 12.74 9.80 7.67
C TYR A 14 12.86 8.69 8.72
N TYR A 15 13.76 7.76 8.44
CA TYR A 15 14.32 6.87 9.44
C TYR A 15 15.11 7.66 10.50
N SER A 16 15.54 7.01 11.57
CA SER A 16 16.27 7.61 12.68
C SER A 16 17.59 8.29 12.27
N ASP A 17 18.17 7.87 11.15
CA ASP A 17 19.40 8.46 10.58
C ASP A 17 19.19 9.86 9.97
N GLY A 18 17.94 10.27 9.75
CA GLY A 18 17.58 11.56 9.15
C GLY A 18 17.98 11.74 7.69
N GLN A 19 18.50 10.71 7.03
CA GLN A 19 18.96 10.72 5.64
C GLN A 19 18.07 9.87 4.73
N ASN A 20 17.75 8.66 5.16
CA ASN A 20 16.91 7.74 4.43
C ASN A 20 15.43 8.06 4.64
N LYS A 21 14.69 8.20 3.55
CA LYS A 21 13.24 8.46 3.59
C LYS A 21 12.47 7.15 3.72
N ILE A 22 11.48 7.12 4.63
CA ILE A 22 10.45 6.07 4.72
C ILE A 22 9.37 6.36 3.68
N GLY A 23 9.01 7.63 3.50
CA GLY A 23 7.97 8.08 2.61
C GLY A 23 7.69 9.57 2.78
N VAL A 24 6.55 10.00 2.24
CA VAL A 24 6.08 11.38 2.36
C VAL A 24 4.72 11.38 3.04
N TYR A 25 4.54 12.29 4.00
CA TYR A 25 3.28 12.41 4.72
C TYR A 25 2.25 13.16 3.89
N PHE A 26 1.05 12.56 3.74
CA PHE A 26 -0.10 13.16 3.08
C PHE A 26 -1.32 13.09 3.99
N GLN A 27 -2.06 14.19 4.10
CA GLN A 27 -3.29 14.21 4.89
C GLN A 27 -4.51 13.73 4.08
N GLU A 28 -4.64 14.16 2.81
CA GLU A 28 -5.83 13.89 2.00
C GLU A 28 -5.54 13.54 0.52
N ALA A 29 -4.36 13.84 -0.02
CA ALA A 29 -4.11 13.69 -1.45
C ALA A 29 -2.68 13.29 -1.79
N HIS A 30 -2.54 12.26 -2.60
CA HIS A 30 -1.28 12.00 -3.31
C HIS A 30 -1.23 12.87 -4.56
N ARG A 31 -0.13 13.56 -4.78
CA ARG A 31 0.10 14.39 -5.96
C ARG A 31 1.49 14.07 -6.54
N GLN A 32 1.52 13.67 -7.78
CA GLN A 32 2.74 13.74 -8.58
C GLN A 32 2.68 15.11 -9.26
N TYR A 33 3.45 16.06 -8.75
CA TYR A 33 3.44 17.42 -9.30
C TYR A 33 4.07 17.44 -10.69
N ILE A 34 3.38 18.05 -11.64
CA ILE A 34 3.75 18.14 -13.04
C ILE A 34 3.89 19.62 -13.38
N GLN A 35 4.98 20.02 -13.99
CA GLN A 35 5.19 21.39 -14.47
C GLN A 35 4.38 21.61 -15.76
N TYR A 36 4.13 22.87 -16.12
CA TYR A 36 3.29 23.19 -17.26
C TYR A 36 3.82 22.60 -18.58
N ASP A 37 5.12 22.64 -18.79
CA ASP A 37 5.82 22.10 -19.95
C ASP A 37 5.79 20.55 -20.04
N GLU A 38 5.49 19.87 -18.95
CA GLU A 38 5.28 18.43 -18.91
C GLU A 38 3.82 18.01 -19.18
N ILE A 39 2.87 18.99 -19.21
CA ILE A 39 1.44 18.69 -19.45
C ILE A 39 1.22 18.49 -20.95
N PRO A 40 0.69 17.34 -21.39
CA PRO A 40 0.40 17.11 -22.80
C PRO A 40 -0.56 18.17 -23.37
N GLU A 41 -0.23 18.73 -24.52
CA GLU A 41 -1.09 19.70 -25.23
C GLU A 41 -2.50 19.14 -25.47
N ALA A 42 -2.59 17.84 -25.76
CA ALA A 42 -3.87 17.15 -25.90
C ALA A 42 -4.74 17.25 -24.64
N PHE A 43 -4.16 17.17 -23.43
CA PHE A 43 -4.91 17.35 -22.19
C PHE A 43 -5.34 18.82 -22.00
N ILE A 44 -4.46 19.78 -22.27
CA ILE A 44 -4.78 21.22 -22.19
C ILE A 44 -5.97 21.53 -23.11
N ASN A 45 -5.89 21.11 -24.36
CA ASN A 45 -6.95 21.31 -25.35
C ASN A 45 -8.27 20.64 -24.94
N ALA A 46 -8.20 19.40 -24.43
CA ALA A 46 -9.37 18.66 -23.99
C ALA A 46 -10.07 19.31 -22.77
N ILE A 47 -9.30 19.75 -21.77
CA ILE A 47 -9.88 20.36 -20.57
C ILE A 47 -10.45 21.74 -20.84
N ILE A 48 -9.82 22.54 -21.71
CA ILE A 48 -10.35 23.81 -22.18
C ILE A 48 -11.66 23.59 -22.93
N ALA A 49 -11.70 22.64 -23.86
CA ALA A 49 -12.90 22.31 -24.61
C ALA A 49 -14.03 21.77 -23.72
N ALA A 50 -13.70 21.02 -22.66
CA ALA A 50 -14.68 20.42 -21.75
C ALA A 50 -15.26 21.40 -20.72
N GLU A 51 -14.43 22.31 -20.18
CA GLU A 51 -14.75 23.09 -18.98
C GLU A 51 -14.74 24.61 -19.18
N ASP A 52 -13.87 25.15 -20.08
CA ASP A 52 -13.67 26.61 -20.17
C ASP A 52 -13.10 27.06 -21.53
N ASN A 53 -13.93 27.12 -22.52
CA ASN A 53 -13.55 27.41 -23.92
C ASN A 53 -12.80 28.74 -24.13
N ASN A 54 -12.95 29.67 -23.21
CA ASN A 54 -12.35 31.01 -23.26
C ASN A 54 -11.23 31.19 -22.24
N PHE A 55 -10.68 30.12 -21.68
CA PHE A 55 -9.71 30.16 -20.58
C PHE A 55 -8.60 31.19 -20.78
N PHE A 56 -7.96 31.21 -21.96
CA PHE A 56 -6.88 32.15 -22.26
C PHE A 56 -7.34 33.59 -22.59
N LYS A 57 -8.68 33.84 -22.66
CA LYS A 57 -9.22 35.12 -23.11
C LYS A 57 -9.87 35.96 -22.00
N HIS A 58 -10.22 35.34 -20.86
CA HIS A 58 -10.87 36.03 -19.75
C HIS A 58 -9.92 36.20 -18.56
N PHE A 59 -10.26 37.08 -17.65
CA PHE A 59 -9.52 37.34 -16.41
C PHE A 59 -10.27 36.72 -15.19
N GLY A 60 -10.17 35.42 -15.08
CA GLY A 60 -10.73 34.62 -13.95
C GLY A 60 -12.22 34.31 -14.06
N VAL A 61 -12.99 35.05 -14.81
CA VAL A 61 -14.44 34.89 -15.02
C VAL A 61 -14.78 35.07 -16.49
N ASP A 62 -15.47 34.10 -17.07
CA ASP A 62 -16.02 34.20 -18.43
C ASP A 62 -17.47 34.72 -18.36
N ILE A 63 -17.64 36.07 -18.33
CA ILE A 63 -18.97 36.70 -18.26
C ILE A 63 -19.88 36.26 -19.42
N PRO A 64 -19.43 36.28 -20.70
CA PRO A 64 -20.22 35.77 -21.83
C PRO A 64 -20.60 34.29 -21.68
N GLY A 65 -19.66 33.47 -21.16
CA GLY A 65 -19.90 32.04 -20.90
C GLY A 65 -20.95 31.81 -19.80
N VAL A 66 -20.89 32.58 -18.72
CA VAL A 66 -21.90 32.52 -17.64
C VAL A 66 -23.29 32.92 -18.15
N MET A 67 -23.39 33.98 -18.94
CA MET A 67 -24.68 34.41 -19.52
C MET A 67 -25.24 33.35 -20.50
N ARG A 68 -24.40 32.78 -21.33
CA ARG A 68 -24.79 31.68 -22.23
C ARG A 68 -25.29 30.46 -21.47
N ALA A 69 -24.54 30.02 -20.43
CA ALA A 69 -24.92 28.90 -19.59
C ALA A 69 -26.24 29.16 -18.87
N MET A 70 -26.48 30.40 -18.41
CA MET A 70 -27.73 30.79 -17.75
C MET A 70 -28.93 30.68 -18.73
N LEU A 71 -28.77 31.18 -19.97
CA LEU A 71 -29.80 31.08 -21.01
C LEU A 71 -30.13 29.62 -21.37
N GLU A 72 -29.11 28.78 -21.53
CA GLU A 72 -29.30 27.36 -21.83
C GLU A 72 -29.99 26.60 -20.69
N ASN A 73 -29.65 26.92 -19.43
CA ASN A 73 -30.27 26.33 -18.26
C ASN A 73 -31.76 26.76 -18.12
N ILE A 74 -32.08 28.02 -18.43
CA ILE A 74 -33.45 28.50 -18.45
C ILE A 74 -34.26 27.80 -19.55
N LYS A 75 -33.70 27.69 -20.76
CA LYS A 75 -34.38 26.97 -21.89
C LYS A 75 -34.60 25.50 -21.56
N ALA A 76 -33.66 24.86 -20.87
CA ALA A 76 -33.77 23.44 -20.53
C ALA A 76 -34.62 23.16 -19.28
N GLY A 77 -35.02 24.17 -18.52
CA GLY A 77 -35.73 24.04 -17.23
C GLY A 77 -34.94 23.30 -16.15
N LYS A 78 -33.65 23.05 -16.38
CA LYS A 78 -32.72 22.37 -15.43
C LYS A 78 -31.30 22.80 -15.71
N ILE A 79 -30.41 22.53 -14.75
CA ILE A 79 -28.97 22.83 -14.90
C ILE A 79 -28.33 21.83 -15.86
N VAL A 80 -28.11 22.25 -17.11
CA VAL A 80 -27.45 21.46 -18.16
C VAL A 80 -26.01 21.90 -18.41
N GLN A 81 -25.68 23.20 -18.17
CA GLN A 81 -24.36 23.76 -18.38
C GLN A 81 -23.86 24.51 -17.14
N GLY A 82 -22.60 24.27 -16.73
CA GLY A 82 -21.90 25.02 -15.70
C GLY A 82 -21.25 26.27 -16.27
N GLY A 83 -21.21 27.34 -15.48
CA GLY A 83 -20.56 28.61 -15.85
C GLY A 83 -19.31 28.94 -15.02
N SER A 84 -18.72 27.97 -14.33
CA SER A 84 -17.50 28.19 -13.55
C SER A 84 -16.26 27.97 -14.40
N THR A 85 -15.31 28.88 -14.37
CA THR A 85 -14.04 28.82 -15.11
C THR A 85 -13.04 27.86 -14.45
N ILE A 86 -12.01 27.45 -15.21
CA ILE A 86 -10.87 26.69 -14.69
C ILE A 86 -10.22 27.44 -13.53
N THR A 87 -10.05 28.75 -13.62
CA THR A 87 -9.48 29.57 -12.55
C THR A 87 -10.34 29.54 -11.28
N GLN A 88 -11.68 29.60 -11.40
CA GLN A 88 -12.58 29.48 -10.25
C GLN A 88 -12.52 28.09 -9.63
N GLN A 89 -12.41 27.03 -10.45
CA GLN A 89 -12.26 25.65 -9.95
C GLN A 89 -10.92 25.50 -9.22
N THR A 90 -9.83 26.07 -9.76
CA THR A 90 -8.51 26.11 -9.12
C THR A 90 -8.56 26.84 -7.79
N ALA A 91 -9.20 28.01 -7.73
CA ALA A 91 -9.38 28.79 -6.52
C ALA A 91 -10.18 28.01 -5.46
N LYS A 92 -11.28 27.38 -5.86
CA LYS A 92 -12.10 26.52 -4.99
C LYS A 92 -11.28 25.39 -4.36
N ASN A 93 -10.42 24.73 -5.12
CA ASN A 93 -9.61 23.60 -4.67
C ASN A 93 -8.44 24.05 -3.78
N LEU A 94 -7.76 25.15 -4.13
CA LEU A 94 -6.64 25.71 -3.37
C LEU A 94 -7.04 26.27 -2.00
N PHE A 95 -8.19 26.96 -1.95
CA PHE A 95 -8.64 27.68 -0.76
C PHE A 95 -9.76 26.97 0.00
N LYS A 96 -10.04 25.69 -0.33
CA LYS A 96 -11.02 24.79 0.31
C LYS A 96 -12.34 25.52 0.65
N ARG A 97 -13.25 25.61 -0.32
CA ARG A 97 -14.56 26.21 -0.12
C ARG A 97 -15.34 25.47 0.97
N LYS A 98 -15.73 26.19 2.05
CA LYS A 98 -16.34 25.60 3.26
C LYS A 98 -17.78 25.10 3.05
N ASP A 99 -18.55 25.82 2.23
CA ASP A 99 -19.98 25.53 2.00
C ASP A 99 -20.45 25.97 0.60
N ARG A 100 -21.73 25.76 0.29
CA ARG A 100 -22.35 26.16 -0.99
C ARG A 100 -23.07 27.50 -0.94
N SER A 101 -22.78 28.35 0.07
CA SER A 101 -23.43 29.67 0.22
C SER A 101 -22.98 30.65 -0.88
N LEU A 102 -23.78 31.68 -1.11
CA LEU A 102 -23.45 32.80 -2.00
C LEU A 102 -22.20 33.55 -1.53
N LYS A 103 -22.00 33.68 -0.21
CA LYS A 103 -20.81 34.30 0.39
C LYS A 103 -19.56 33.51 0.02
N SER A 104 -19.59 32.17 0.14
CA SER A 104 -18.48 31.29 -0.25
C SER A 104 -18.22 31.34 -1.77
N LYS A 105 -19.27 31.51 -2.59
CA LYS A 105 -19.10 31.68 -4.04
C LYS A 105 -18.47 33.03 -4.40
N LEU A 106 -18.82 34.09 -3.70
CA LEU A 106 -18.19 35.40 -3.88
C LEU A 106 -16.71 35.38 -3.45
N THR A 107 -16.40 34.71 -2.35
CA THR A 107 -15.01 34.51 -1.90
C THR A 107 -14.20 33.73 -2.90
N GLU A 108 -14.76 32.66 -3.50
CA GLU A 108 -14.14 31.89 -4.59
C GLU A 108 -13.81 32.80 -5.79
N LEU A 109 -14.76 33.67 -6.17
CA LEU A 109 -14.59 34.64 -7.24
C LEU A 109 -13.41 35.59 -6.97
N LEU A 110 -13.34 36.17 -5.77
CA LEU A 110 -12.26 37.06 -5.37
C LEU A 110 -10.91 36.34 -5.38
N HIS A 111 -10.87 35.10 -4.97
CA HIS A 111 -9.66 34.28 -5.07
C HIS A 111 -9.27 33.98 -6.50
N ALA A 112 -10.22 33.73 -7.40
CA ALA A 112 -9.96 33.51 -8.80
C ALA A 112 -9.34 34.77 -9.46
N LEU A 113 -9.91 35.96 -9.20
CA LEU A 113 -9.36 37.23 -9.68
C LEU A 113 -7.94 37.48 -9.12
N ARG A 114 -7.70 37.12 -7.86
CA ARG A 114 -6.38 37.25 -7.25
C ARG A 114 -5.37 36.28 -7.84
N LEU A 115 -5.76 35.07 -8.23
CA LEU A 115 -4.91 34.13 -8.95
C LEU A 115 -4.47 34.70 -10.29
N GLU A 116 -5.40 35.22 -11.09
CA GLU A 116 -5.13 35.82 -12.39
C GLU A 116 -4.25 37.07 -12.30
N TYR A 117 -4.35 37.82 -11.19
CA TYR A 117 -3.48 38.97 -10.97
C TYR A 117 -2.03 38.58 -10.69
N HIS A 118 -1.80 37.45 -10.03
CA HIS A 118 -0.47 37.04 -9.57
C HIS A 118 0.23 36.00 -10.46
N TYR A 119 -0.53 35.26 -11.27
CA TYR A 119 0.00 34.13 -12.05
C TYR A 119 -0.47 34.18 -13.51
N PRO A 120 0.40 33.84 -14.47
CA PRO A 120 0.00 33.69 -15.86
C PRO A 120 -0.92 32.48 -16.04
N LYS A 121 -1.62 32.43 -17.16
CA LYS A 121 -2.59 31.35 -17.49
C LYS A 121 -1.96 29.96 -17.46
N GLU A 122 -0.74 29.84 -17.95
CA GLU A 122 0.05 28.61 -17.96
C GLU A 122 0.22 28.09 -16.52
N LYS A 123 0.55 28.97 -15.59
CA LYS A 123 0.72 28.59 -14.19
C LYS A 123 -0.59 28.24 -13.50
N ILE A 124 -1.70 28.89 -13.86
CA ILE A 124 -3.04 28.52 -13.37
C ILE A 124 -3.46 27.15 -13.90
N MET A 125 -3.17 26.84 -15.17
CA MET A 125 -3.40 25.52 -15.76
C MET A 125 -2.57 24.45 -15.07
N GLU A 126 -1.31 24.72 -14.77
CA GLU A 126 -0.42 23.85 -14.00
C GLU A 126 -1.03 23.55 -12.62
N PHE A 127 -1.49 24.55 -11.89
CA PHE A 127 -2.17 24.37 -10.61
C PHE A 127 -3.42 23.53 -10.75
N TYR A 128 -4.22 23.76 -11.79
CA TYR A 128 -5.42 22.97 -12.06
C TYR A 128 -5.09 21.51 -12.35
N ALA A 129 -4.13 21.25 -13.23
CA ALA A 129 -3.72 19.91 -13.62
C ALA A 129 -3.22 19.07 -12.44
N ASN A 130 -2.69 19.72 -11.40
CA ASN A 130 -2.20 19.05 -10.19
C ASN A 130 -3.24 18.89 -9.06
N GLN A 131 -4.51 19.32 -9.26
CA GLN A 131 -5.46 19.41 -8.14
C GLN A 131 -6.78 18.70 -8.34
N PHE A 132 -7.21 18.43 -9.56
CA PHE A 132 -8.51 17.80 -9.76
C PHE A 132 -8.53 16.39 -9.15
N TYR A 133 -9.70 16.01 -8.60
CA TYR A 133 -9.89 14.70 -7.97
C TYR A 133 -9.98 13.59 -9.04
N VAL A 134 -9.31 12.48 -8.78
CA VAL A 134 -9.29 11.30 -9.67
C VAL A 134 -10.08 10.14 -9.06
N SER A 135 -9.59 9.56 -7.96
CA SER A 135 -10.24 8.46 -7.24
C SER A 135 -9.59 8.26 -5.88
N GLY A 136 -10.32 7.74 -4.90
CA GLY A 136 -9.80 7.55 -3.55
C GLY A 136 -9.21 8.85 -2.99
N ASN A 137 -7.92 8.85 -2.65
CA ASN A 137 -7.17 10.03 -2.21
C ASN A 137 -6.29 10.64 -3.32
N GLY A 138 -6.47 10.23 -4.57
CA GLY A 138 -5.64 10.65 -5.69
C GLY A 138 -6.11 11.93 -6.36
N HIS A 139 -5.18 12.86 -6.65
CA HIS A 139 -5.43 14.12 -7.30
C HIS A 139 -4.38 14.43 -8.37
N GLY A 140 -4.82 15.05 -9.45
CA GLY A 140 -3.98 15.57 -10.53
C GLY A 140 -3.74 14.60 -11.68
N LEU A 141 -3.16 15.16 -12.76
CA LEU A 141 -2.98 14.48 -14.03
C LEU A 141 -2.01 13.29 -13.93
N GLY A 142 -0.91 13.42 -13.17
CA GLY A 142 0.04 12.33 -12.99
C GLY A 142 -0.58 11.11 -12.33
N VAL A 143 -1.39 11.35 -11.30
CA VAL A 143 -2.15 10.28 -10.64
C VAL A 143 -3.20 9.69 -11.58
N ALA A 144 -3.87 10.50 -12.39
CA ALA A 144 -4.85 10.01 -13.36
C ALA A 144 -4.21 9.13 -14.44
N ALA A 145 -3.06 9.53 -14.97
CA ALA A 145 -2.29 8.77 -15.95
C ALA A 145 -1.89 7.39 -15.41
N GLN A 146 -1.32 7.36 -14.22
CA GLN A 146 -0.94 6.13 -13.55
C GLN A 146 -2.16 5.27 -13.22
N TYR A 147 -3.22 5.86 -12.66
CA TYR A 147 -4.38 5.11 -12.18
C TYR A 147 -5.21 4.47 -13.29
N TYR A 148 -5.50 5.22 -14.36
CA TYR A 148 -6.39 4.74 -15.43
C TYR A 148 -5.66 3.96 -16.52
N PHE A 149 -4.34 4.19 -16.70
CA PHE A 149 -3.61 3.70 -17.87
C PHE A 149 -2.28 3.03 -17.57
N ASP A 150 -1.82 3.05 -16.30
CA ASP A 150 -0.50 2.55 -15.90
C ASP A 150 0.64 3.19 -16.72
N LYS A 151 0.54 4.51 -16.92
CA LYS A 151 1.43 5.33 -17.74
C LYS A 151 1.93 6.55 -17.00
N THR A 152 3.07 7.07 -17.43
CA THR A 152 3.49 8.43 -17.11
C THR A 152 2.67 9.44 -17.95
N VAL A 153 2.69 10.71 -17.55
CA VAL A 153 1.95 11.76 -18.28
C VAL A 153 2.43 11.92 -19.72
N ALA A 154 3.74 11.76 -19.95
CA ALA A 154 4.36 11.87 -21.27
C ALA A 154 3.95 10.73 -22.24
N GLU A 155 3.50 9.60 -21.72
CA GLU A 155 3.08 8.43 -22.50
C GLU A 155 1.58 8.44 -22.86
N LEU A 156 0.82 9.41 -22.33
CA LEU A 156 -0.61 9.52 -22.62
C LEU A 156 -0.86 9.86 -24.09
N ASN A 157 -1.73 9.08 -24.72
CA ASN A 157 -2.24 9.44 -26.05
C ASN A 157 -3.41 10.45 -25.95
N THR A 158 -3.83 10.98 -27.09
CA THR A 158 -4.90 12.01 -27.15
C THR A 158 -6.23 11.51 -26.57
N LEU A 159 -6.63 10.27 -26.86
CA LEU A 159 -7.91 9.73 -26.37
C LEU A 159 -7.90 9.53 -24.85
N GLU A 160 -6.78 9.14 -24.28
CA GLU A 160 -6.57 9.03 -22.84
C GLU A 160 -6.61 10.41 -22.15
N CYS A 161 -5.97 11.43 -22.75
CA CYS A 161 -6.06 12.82 -22.28
C CYS A 161 -7.52 13.33 -22.32
N VAL A 162 -8.24 13.05 -23.38
CA VAL A 162 -9.67 13.40 -23.55
C VAL A 162 -10.54 12.72 -22.49
N PHE A 163 -10.28 11.44 -22.21
CA PHE A 163 -11.00 10.73 -21.14
C PHE A 163 -10.71 11.36 -19.77
N ILE A 164 -9.44 11.60 -19.42
CA ILE A 164 -9.09 12.20 -18.14
C ILE A 164 -9.78 13.56 -17.99
N ALA A 165 -9.65 14.45 -18.96
CA ALA A 165 -10.30 15.77 -18.98
C ALA A 165 -11.82 15.66 -18.84
N GLY A 166 -12.44 14.72 -19.56
CA GLY A 166 -13.88 14.48 -19.49
C GLY A 166 -14.35 13.95 -18.14
N SER A 167 -13.53 13.14 -17.49
CA SER A 167 -13.85 12.46 -16.23
C SER A 167 -13.89 13.40 -15.01
N VAL A 168 -13.19 14.55 -15.06
CA VAL A 168 -13.10 15.51 -13.95
C VAL A 168 -14.48 15.94 -13.42
N LYS A 169 -15.49 16.02 -14.28
CA LYS A 169 -16.86 16.40 -13.91
C LYS A 169 -17.51 15.43 -12.92
N ARG A 170 -17.28 14.13 -13.05
CA ARG A 170 -17.83 13.05 -12.19
C ARG A 170 -16.88 11.84 -12.17
N PRO A 171 -15.71 11.93 -11.50
CA PRO A 171 -14.68 10.91 -11.60
C PRO A 171 -15.18 9.49 -11.27
N ASN A 172 -15.86 9.33 -10.14
CA ASN A 172 -16.38 8.01 -9.72
C ASN A 172 -17.49 7.45 -10.64
N TYR A 173 -18.16 8.28 -11.44
CA TYR A 173 -19.21 7.86 -12.36
C TYR A 173 -18.64 7.21 -13.62
N TYR A 174 -17.47 7.68 -14.05
CA TYR A 174 -16.79 7.21 -15.25
C TYR A 174 -15.68 6.19 -14.96
N ASN A 175 -15.40 5.89 -13.67
CA ASN A 175 -14.33 5.01 -13.25
C ASN A 175 -14.76 3.53 -13.30
N PRO A 176 -14.16 2.69 -14.16
CA PRO A 176 -14.51 1.27 -14.25
C PRO A 176 -13.97 0.46 -13.07
N PHE A 177 -12.91 0.92 -12.40
CA PHE A 177 -12.15 0.14 -11.42
C PHE A 177 -12.73 0.13 -10.00
N ILE A 178 -13.66 1.02 -9.69
CA ILE A 178 -14.30 1.10 -8.35
C ILE A 178 -15.65 0.42 -8.30
N LYS A 179 -16.04 -0.30 -9.33
CA LYS A 179 -17.33 -0.99 -9.42
C LYS A 179 -17.23 -2.39 -8.82
N GLY A 180 -18.28 -2.80 -8.12
CA GLY A 180 -18.28 -4.07 -7.40
C GLY A 180 -18.59 -5.29 -8.26
N ASP A 181 -19.04 -5.06 -9.50
CA ASP A 181 -19.40 -6.09 -10.48
C ASP A 181 -19.04 -5.67 -11.91
N GLU A 182 -18.94 -6.64 -12.80
CA GLU A 182 -18.53 -6.49 -14.19
C GLU A 182 -19.55 -5.67 -15.01
N GLU A 183 -20.84 -5.84 -14.78
CA GLU A 183 -21.90 -5.12 -15.49
C GLU A 183 -21.82 -3.61 -15.22
N MET A 184 -21.57 -3.23 -13.99
CA MET A 184 -21.39 -1.83 -13.60
C MET A 184 -20.07 -1.25 -14.11
N ALA A 185 -19.03 -2.06 -14.24
CA ALA A 185 -17.76 -1.64 -14.85
C ALA A 185 -17.95 -1.37 -16.35
N ASP A 186 -18.61 -2.26 -17.09
CA ASP A 186 -18.94 -2.07 -18.50
C ASP A 186 -19.82 -0.82 -18.72
N LEU A 187 -20.79 -0.60 -17.85
CA LEU A 187 -21.59 0.61 -17.87
C LEU A 187 -20.76 1.88 -17.68
N ALA A 188 -19.75 1.84 -16.81
CA ALA A 188 -18.82 2.97 -16.62
C ALA A 188 -17.96 3.20 -17.86
N ILE A 189 -17.48 2.15 -18.53
CA ILE A 189 -16.75 2.22 -19.80
C ILE A 189 -17.62 2.85 -20.89
N LYS A 190 -18.86 2.41 -21.04
CA LYS A 190 -19.80 2.98 -22.01
C LYS A 190 -20.07 4.48 -21.77
N ARG A 191 -20.22 4.87 -20.51
CA ARG A 191 -20.39 6.28 -20.12
C ARG A 191 -19.12 7.09 -20.40
N SER A 192 -17.95 6.52 -20.20
CA SER A 192 -16.66 7.13 -20.51
C SER A 192 -16.55 7.41 -22.01
N LYS A 193 -16.89 6.44 -22.86
CA LYS A 193 -16.91 6.60 -24.33
C LYS A 193 -17.85 7.75 -24.76
N GLN A 194 -19.07 7.81 -24.19
CA GLN A 194 -20.01 8.90 -24.45
C GLN A 194 -19.49 10.27 -24.02
N ARG A 195 -18.82 10.34 -22.85
CA ARG A 195 -18.25 11.60 -22.35
C ARG A 195 -17.06 12.05 -23.17
N SER A 196 -16.18 11.12 -23.57
CA SER A 196 -15.05 11.40 -24.48
C SER A 196 -15.52 11.88 -25.86
N ALA A 197 -16.56 11.27 -26.41
CA ALA A 197 -17.20 11.74 -27.66
C ALA A 197 -17.70 13.18 -27.54
N TYR A 198 -18.30 13.56 -26.41
CA TYR A 198 -18.68 14.95 -26.15
C TYR A 198 -17.48 15.89 -26.17
N VAL A 199 -16.38 15.54 -25.48
CA VAL A 199 -15.15 16.38 -25.41
C VAL A 199 -14.51 16.51 -26.79
N LEU A 200 -14.36 15.39 -27.52
CA LEU A 200 -13.86 15.39 -28.91
C LEU A 200 -14.70 16.29 -29.82
N GLY A 201 -16.03 16.23 -29.68
CA GLY A 201 -16.93 17.10 -30.43
C GLY A 201 -16.77 18.59 -30.10
N GLN A 202 -16.44 18.95 -28.85
CA GLN A 202 -16.11 20.33 -28.48
C GLN A 202 -14.74 20.75 -29.04
N MET A 203 -13.72 19.89 -28.98
CA MET A 203 -12.41 20.14 -29.58
C MET A 203 -12.51 20.37 -31.09
N LEU A 204 -13.31 19.57 -31.80
CA LEU A 204 -13.58 19.77 -33.23
C LEU A 204 -14.23 21.13 -33.51
N LYS A 205 -15.26 21.52 -32.73
CA LYS A 205 -15.96 22.81 -32.86
C LYS A 205 -15.05 24.00 -32.63
N LEU A 206 -14.04 23.86 -31.77
CA LEU A 206 -13.05 24.88 -31.46
C LEU A 206 -11.85 24.89 -32.42
N GLY A 207 -11.82 23.98 -33.40
CA GLY A 207 -10.71 23.86 -34.35
C GLY A 207 -9.44 23.27 -33.75
N MET A 208 -9.51 22.65 -32.56
CA MET A 208 -8.39 22.00 -31.88
C MET A 208 -8.15 20.58 -32.39
N LEU A 209 -9.05 20.05 -33.20
CA LEU A 209 -9.01 18.73 -33.79
C LEU A 209 -9.49 18.78 -35.24
N SER A 210 -8.81 18.09 -36.14
CA SER A 210 -9.29 17.93 -37.53
C SER A 210 -10.47 16.97 -37.60
N ARG A 211 -11.29 17.05 -38.65
CA ARG A 211 -12.44 16.16 -38.83
C ARG A 211 -12.03 14.70 -38.97
N GLY A 212 -10.96 14.42 -39.73
CA GLY A 212 -10.45 13.06 -39.87
C GLY A 212 -9.98 12.47 -38.53
N ALA A 213 -9.19 13.22 -37.76
CA ALA A 213 -8.76 12.79 -36.43
C ALA A 213 -9.94 12.59 -35.46
N TYR A 214 -11.00 13.41 -35.56
CA TYR A 214 -12.21 13.22 -34.78
C TYR A 214 -12.90 11.88 -35.14
N GLU A 215 -13.05 11.57 -36.42
CA GLU A 215 -13.65 10.33 -36.90
C GLU A 215 -12.83 9.13 -36.46
N ASP A 216 -11.50 9.18 -36.57
CA ASP A 216 -10.57 8.13 -36.12
C ASP A 216 -10.68 7.87 -34.60
N TYR A 217 -10.73 8.92 -33.77
CA TYR A 217 -10.86 8.75 -32.31
C TYR A 217 -12.24 8.26 -31.88
N MET A 218 -13.30 8.53 -32.64
CA MET A 218 -14.64 8.04 -32.35
C MET A 218 -14.77 6.52 -32.56
N GLU A 219 -13.96 5.92 -33.44
CA GLU A 219 -13.91 4.50 -33.71
C GLU A 219 -13.04 3.75 -32.67
N GLN A 220 -12.06 4.43 -32.05
CA GLN A 220 -11.16 3.83 -31.09
C GLN A 220 -11.84 3.56 -29.74
N GLU A 221 -11.34 2.54 -29.05
CA GLU A 221 -11.69 2.25 -27.67
C GLU A 221 -10.65 2.79 -26.70
N ILE A 222 -11.11 3.22 -25.51
CA ILE A 222 -10.22 3.65 -24.44
C ILE A 222 -9.61 2.41 -23.81
N ALA A 223 -8.31 2.22 -23.97
CA ALA A 223 -7.58 1.08 -23.45
C ALA A 223 -7.28 1.26 -21.95
N PHE A 224 -8.28 1.04 -21.09
CA PHE A 224 -8.10 1.10 -19.66
C PHE A 224 -7.15 -0.02 -19.19
N LYS A 225 -6.11 0.38 -18.46
CA LYS A 225 -5.22 -0.52 -17.75
C LYS A 225 -5.06 0.04 -16.34
N GLN A 226 -5.65 -0.64 -15.36
CA GLN A 226 -5.55 -0.19 -13.98
C GLN A 226 -4.10 -0.19 -13.52
N GLY A 227 -3.52 0.99 -13.47
CA GLY A 227 -2.24 1.18 -12.83
C GLY A 227 -2.39 1.10 -11.32
N GLN A 228 -1.35 0.65 -10.69
CA GLN A 228 -1.28 0.72 -9.25
C GLN A 228 -0.94 2.15 -8.86
N MET A 229 -1.89 2.83 -8.25
CA MET A 229 -1.54 4.00 -7.46
C MET A 229 -0.70 3.50 -6.29
N PHE A 230 0.61 3.57 -6.47
CA PHE A 230 1.51 3.25 -5.38
C PHE A 230 1.47 4.38 -4.37
N PHE A 231 0.57 4.20 -3.46
CA PHE A 231 0.81 4.65 -2.11
C PHE A 231 1.60 3.51 -1.45
N PRO A 232 2.89 3.63 -1.24
CA PRO A 232 3.52 2.81 -0.25
C PRO A 232 3.06 3.35 1.12
N LEU A 233 1.77 3.21 1.40
CA LEU A 233 1.31 3.17 2.77
C LEU A 233 1.79 1.82 3.29
N ASN A 234 3.11 1.77 3.55
CA ASN A 234 3.60 0.70 4.38
C ASN A 234 2.97 0.90 5.76
N THR A 235 2.81 -0.15 6.51
CA THR A 235 2.16 -0.12 7.82
C THR A 235 2.82 0.87 8.78
N LEU A 236 4.10 1.19 8.54
CA LEU A 236 4.85 2.19 9.28
C LEU A 236 4.36 3.62 8.99
N MET A 237 4.13 3.97 7.72
CA MET A 237 3.58 5.28 7.34
C MET A 237 2.17 5.50 7.90
N ASP A 238 1.33 4.44 7.92
CA ASP A 238 0.00 4.50 8.56
C ASP A 238 0.11 4.74 10.06
N PHE A 239 1.09 4.13 10.71
CA PHE A 239 1.32 4.33 12.15
C PHE A 239 1.82 5.75 12.43
N VAL A 240 2.77 6.26 11.64
CA VAL A 240 3.23 7.67 11.71
C VAL A 240 2.06 8.63 11.52
N LYS A 241 1.19 8.37 10.54
CA LYS A 241 0.01 9.19 10.28
C LYS A 241 -0.92 9.25 11.50
N LYS A 242 -1.18 8.11 12.15
CA LYS A 242 -1.99 8.07 13.38
C LYS A 242 -1.35 8.86 14.52
N GLY A 243 -0.03 8.74 14.70
CA GLY A 243 0.70 9.49 15.72
C GLY A 243 0.66 11.01 15.50
N LEU A 244 0.78 11.45 14.24
CA LEU A 244 0.73 12.86 13.89
C LEU A 244 -0.70 13.47 14.00
N SER A 245 -1.73 12.64 13.96
CA SER A 245 -3.13 13.04 14.16
C SER A 245 -3.57 12.95 15.62
N ALA A 246 -2.66 12.70 16.56
CA ALA A 246 -2.97 12.77 17.98
C ALA A 246 -3.24 14.22 18.40
N PRO A 247 -4.28 14.49 19.23
CA PRO A 247 -4.67 15.85 19.60
C PRO A 247 -3.52 16.67 20.18
N GLU A 248 -2.67 16.06 20.99
CA GLU A 248 -1.51 16.70 21.63
C GLU A 248 -0.46 17.16 20.60
N VAL A 249 -0.29 16.40 19.51
CA VAL A 249 0.62 16.73 18.42
C VAL A 249 0.03 17.85 17.55
N GLU A 250 -1.27 17.77 17.23
CA GLU A 250 -1.96 18.80 16.46
C GLU A 250 -1.96 20.14 17.20
N GLU A 251 -2.20 20.14 18.51
CA GLU A 251 -2.17 21.36 19.35
C GLU A 251 -0.75 21.96 19.41
N ALA A 252 0.28 21.13 19.61
CA ALA A 252 1.67 21.57 19.62
C ALA A 252 2.09 22.19 18.28
N LEU A 253 1.66 21.60 17.15
CA LEU A 253 1.94 22.12 15.82
C LEU A 253 1.20 23.42 15.53
N ALA A 254 -0.07 23.52 15.93
CA ALA A 254 -0.88 24.72 15.81
C ALA A 254 -0.27 25.90 16.58
N ALA A 255 0.30 25.68 17.78
CA ALA A 255 1.02 26.69 18.55
C ALA A 255 2.23 27.29 17.79
N HIS A 256 2.80 26.54 16.85
CA HIS A 256 3.88 26.99 15.95
C HIS A 256 3.39 27.47 14.57
N GLY A 257 2.08 27.65 14.39
CA GLY A 257 1.47 28.11 13.14
C GLY A 257 1.45 27.06 12.03
N ILE A 258 1.55 25.79 12.38
CA ILE A 258 1.48 24.65 11.46
C ILE A 258 0.07 24.07 11.50
N ASP A 259 -0.83 24.60 10.67
CA ASP A 259 -2.22 24.15 10.58
C ASP A 259 -2.38 22.86 9.74
N ASN A 260 -1.40 22.51 8.93
CA ASN A 260 -1.45 21.35 8.04
C ASN A 260 -0.05 20.78 7.80
N ILE A 261 0.25 19.65 8.41
CA ILE A 261 1.53 18.98 8.33
C ILE A 261 1.89 18.63 6.88
N ALA A 262 0.91 18.13 6.11
CA ALA A 262 1.16 17.62 4.75
C ALA A 262 1.67 18.69 3.75
N THR A 263 1.33 19.97 4.03
CA THR A 263 1.63 21.10 3.13
C THR A 263 2.58 22.14 3.74
N SER A 264 3.12 21.85 4.91
CA SER A 264 3.97 22.80 5.65
C SER A 264 5.47 22.54 5.47
N GLY A 265 5.86 21.48 4.75
CA GLY A 265 7.26 21.11 4.53
C GLY A 265 7.98 20.69 5.82
N VAL A 266 7.23 20.16 6.78
CA VAL A 266 7.76 19.66 8.04
C VAL A 266 8.56 18.39 7.78
N ARG A 267 9.76 18.31 8.32
CA ARG A 267 10.54 17.08 8.31
C ARG A 267 10.17 16.24 9.52
N ILE A 268 9.72 15.02 9.27
CA ILE A 268 9.28 14.09 10.31
C ILE A 268 10.36 13.04 10.47
N TYR A 269 10.93 12.93 11.66
CA TYR A 269 11.95 11.94 11.99
C TYR A 269 11.32 10.88 12.89
N THR A 270 11.50 9.61 12.52
CA THR A 270 11.06 8.47 13.34
C THR A 270 12.23 7.92 14.15
N THR A 271 11.92 7.05 15.09
CA THR A 271 12.91 6.28 15.86
C THR A 271 13.31 4.99 15.14
N VAL A 272 12.70 4.69 14.00
CA VAL A 272 12.89 3.44 13.26
C VAL A 272 14.27 3.44 12.60
N GLU A 273 15.03 2.38 12.86
CA GLU A 273 16.34 2.15 12.27
C GLU A 273 16.16 1.39 10.94
N LYS A 274 16.67 1.97 9.84
CA LYS A 274 16.45 1.42 8.49
C LYS A 274 16.97 -0.02 8.37
N GLU A 275 18.17 -0.28 8.82
CA GLU A 275 18.81 -1.60 8.72
C GLU A 275 18.02 -2.67 9.50
N LEU A 276 17.61 -2.36 10.73
CA LEU A 276 16.78 -3.26 11.53
C LEU A 276 15.40 -3.47 10.91
N GLN A 277 14.80 -2.43 10.32
CA GLN A 277 13.54 -2.53 9.62
C GLN A 277 13.62 -3.47 8.40
N ASP A 278 14.68 -3.33 7.59
CA ASP A 278 14.89 -4.15 6.40
C ASP A 278 15.16 -5.61 6.79
N GLN A 279 16.01 -5.84 7.80
CA GLN A 279 16.31 -7.18 8.33
C GLN A 279 15.07 -7.84 8.95
N ALA A 280 14.28 -7.09 9.72
CA ALA A 280 13.03 -7.60 10.31
C ALA A 280 12.00 -7.97 9.25
N PHE A 281 11.88 -7.16 8.19
CA PHE A 281 10.96 -7.44 7.10
C PHE A 281 11.41 -8.66 6.30
N TYR A 282 12.68 -8.76 5.97
CA TYR A 282 13.26 -9.94 5.32
C TYR A 282 13.08 -11.20 6.17
N GLY A 283 13.45 -11.16 7.46
CA GLY A 283 13.36 -12.30 8.37
C GLY A 283 11.92 -12.78 8.55
N LEU A 284 10.95 -11.87 8.72
CA LEU A 284 9.54 -12.24 8.82
C LEU A 284 9.06 -13.00 7.55
N ARG A 285 9.42 -12.52 6.38
CA ARG A 285 9.01 -13.13 5.10
C ARG A 285 9.61 -14.52 4.93
N LYS A 286 10.89 -14.69 5.25
CA LYS A 286 11.59 -15.98 5.23
C LYS A 286 10.94 -16.99 6.17
N GLU A 287 10.68 -16.60 7.41
CA GLU A 287 10.11 -17.52 8.40
C GLU A 287 8.63 -17.84 8.14
N LEU A 288 7.84 -16.90 7.59
CA LEU A 288 6.48 -17.19 7.14
C LEU A 288 6.47 -18.19 5.97
N SER A 289 7.41 -18.07 5.02
CA SER A 289 7.60 -19.04 3.94
C SER A 289 7.87 -20.44 4.49
N ARG A 290 8.85 -20.59 5.36
CA ARG A 290 9.22 -21.86 6.00
C ARG A 290 8.09 -22.44 6.85
N LEU A 291 7.44 -21.61 7.66
CA LEU A 291 6.32 -22.02 8.50
C LEU A 291 5.13 -22.48 7.64
N SER A 292 4.84 -21.80 6.54
CA SER A 292 3.79 -22.22 5.60
C SER A 292 4.06 -23.62 5.04
N ILE A 293 5.33 -23.95 4.76
CA ILE A 293 5.72 -25.30 4.30
C ILE A 293 5.54 -26.32 5.42
N ARG A 294 5.97 -26.02 6.64
CA ARG A 294 5.80 -26.90 7.80
C ARG A 294 4.34 -27.20 8.16
N LEU A 295 3.43 -26.29 7.80
CA LEU A 295 2.00 -26.46 8.07
C LEU A 295 1.24 -27.16 6.93
N LYS A 296 1.61 -26.88 5.67
CA LYS A 296 0.83 -27.28 4.48
C LYS A 296 1.66 -27.96 3.38
N GLY A 297 2.92 -28.28 3.63
CA GLY A 297 3.83 -28.85 2.63
C GLY A 297 4.17 -27.89 1.48
N TYR A 298 4.84 -28.42 0.46
CA TYR A 298 5.17 -27.76 -0.80
C TYR A 298 4.65 -28.63 -1.96
N MET A 299 3.39 -28.44 -2.32
CA MET A 299 2.71 -29.24 -3.35
C MET A 299 2.77 -28.50 -4.68
N HIS A 300 3.66 -28.95 -5.59
CA HIS A 300 3.98 -28.23 -6.84
C HIS A 300 2.75 -27.87 -7.68
N GLU A 301 1.83 -28.80 -7.93
CA GLU A 301 0.65 -28.56 -8.77
C GLU A 301 -0.33 -27.57 -8.13
N GLU A 302 -0.59 -27.70 -6.83
CA GLU A 302 -1.46 -26.78 -6.09
C GLU A 302 -0.87 -25.37 -6.06
N LEU A 303 0.46 -25.26 -5.92
CA LEU A 303 1.15 -23.95 -5.91
C LEU A 303 1.09 -23.27 -7.27
N GLN A 304 1.16 -23.99 -8.40
CA GLN A 304 1.01 -23.39 -9.72
C GLN A 304 -0.36 -22.74 -9.84
N GLN A 305 -1.43 -23.45 -9.48
CA GLN A 305 -2.79 -22.91 -9.50
C GLN A 305 -2.96 -21.70 -8.56
N TYR A 306 -2.40 -21.78 -7.36
CA TYR A 306 -2.44 -20.68 -6.39
C TYR A 306 -1.68 -19.45 -6.90
N TYR A 307 -0.50 -19.65 -7.51
CA TYR A 307 0.34 -18.56 -7.99
C TYR A 307 -0.22 -17.86 -9.24
N GLU A 308 -1.04 -18.53 -10.06
CA GLU A 308 -1.74 -17.90 -11.18
C GLU A 308 -2.64 -16.77 -10.72
N GLY A 309 -3.32 -16.92 -9.57
CA GLY A 309 -4.17 -15.90 -8.98
C GLY A 309 -3.40 -14.73 -8.33
N LEU A 310 -2.08 -14.86 -8.12
CA LEU A 310 -1.26 -13.83 -7.48
C LEU A 310 -0.58 -12.94 -8.53
N VAL A 311 -1.33 -12.03 -9.14
CA VAL A 311 -0.83 -11.18 -10.24
C VAL A 311 0.17 -10.11 -9.77
N GLN A 312 0.16 -9.72 -8.49
CA GLN A 312 0.85 -8.51 -8.00
C GLN A 312 1.59 -8.67 -6.67
N ALA A 313 1.92 -9.89 -6.27
CA ALA A 313 2.66 -10.14 -5.05
C ALA A 313 4.18 -10.10 -5.30
N GLY A 314 4.94 -9.68 -4.29
CA GLY A 314 6.39 -9.54 -4.34
C GLY A 314 6.89 -8.10 -4.44
N ASP A 315 8.20 -7.94 -4.41
CA ASP A 315 8.86 -6.63 -4.48
C ASP A 315 8.98 -6.16 -5.94
N ARG A 316 9.21 -4.86 -6.10
CA ARG A 316 9.34 -4.23 -7.42
C ARG A 316 10.77 -4.03 -7.83
N ASP A 317 11.59 -3.61 -6.86
CA ASP A 317 12.96 -3.23 -7.11
C ASP A 317 13.88 -4.37 -6.73
N LEU A 318 14.86 -4.63 -7.58
CA LEU A 318 15.85 -5.66 -7.36
C LEU A 318 16.91 -5.15 -6.38
N HIS A 319 16.97 -5.79 -5.21
CA HIS A 319 17.99 -5.60 -4.20
C HIS A 319 18.20 -6.89 -3.41
N ASP A 320 19.28 -6.98 -2.65
CA ASP A 320 19.49 -8.08 -1.74
C ASP A 320 18.35 -8.13 -0.71
N GLY A 321 17.77 -9.32 -0.51
CA GLY A 321 16.61 -9.53 0.35
C GLY A 321 15.25 -9.27 -0.31
N ALA A 322 15.18 -8.87 -1.58
CA ALA A 322 13.92 -8.72 -2.32
C ALA A 322 13.29 -10.08 -2.67
N PHE A 323 11.97 -10.11 -2.77
CA PHE A 323 11.19 -11.31 -3.08
C PHE A 323 10.41 -11.14 -4.38
N PHE A 324 10.50 -12.14 -5.27
CA PHE A 324 9.86 -12.10 -6.58
C PHE A 324 9.17 -13.41 -6.94
N PHE A 325 8.20 -13.31 -7.83
CA PHE A 325 7.81 -14.44 -8.66
C PHE A 325 8.72 -14.52 -9.88
N GLY A 326 9.19 -15.72 -10.18
CA GLY A 326 9.98 -15.99 -11.37
C GLY A 326 9.48 -17.24 -12.07
N THR A 327 9.94 -17.44 -13.31
CA THR A 327 9.62 -18.61 -14.12
C THR A 327 10.85 -19.50 -14.27
N VAL A 328 10.71 -20.78 -14.00
CA VAL A 328 11.77 -21.78 -14.18
C VAL A 328 12.11 -21.91 -15.67
N THR A 329 13.37 -21.68 -16.03
CA THR A 329 13.85 -21.77 -17.42
C THR A 329 14.76 -22.98 -17.67
N ALA A 330 15.46 -23.45 -16.63
CA ALA A 330 16.27 -24.67 -16.71
C ALA A 330 16.37 -25.31 -15.31
N ILE A 331 16.55 -26.64 -15.30
CA ILE A 331 16.70 -27.45 -14.08
C ILE A 331 17.85 -28.39 -14.29
N ASP A 332 18.88 -28.33 -13.44
CA ASP A 332 19.97 -29.29 -13.35
C ASP A 332 19.83 -30.10 -12.05
N ILE A 333 19.65 -31.39 -12.16
CA ILE A 333 19.50 -32.34 -11.04
C ILE A 333 20.79 -33.11 -10.77
N SER A 334 21.94 -32.65 -11.22
CA SER A 334 23.25 -33.23 -10.94
C SER A 334 23.62 -33.18 -9.44
N ALA A 335 24.83 -33.60 -9.11
CA ALA A 335 25.35 -33.53 -7.73
C ALA A 335 25.36 -32.10 -7.14
N ASN A 336 25.45 -31.08 -7.99
CA ASN A 336 25.29 -29.67 -7.62
C ASN A 336 24.03 -29.11 -8.29
N PRO A 337 22.84 -29.34 -7.71
CA PRO A 337 21.58 -28.96 -8.33
C PRO A 337 21.45 -27.46 -8.49
N LEU A 338 20.86 -27.04 -9.63
CA LEU A 338 20.66 -25.64 -9.97
C LEU A 338 19.33 -25.48 -10.70
N ILE A 339 18.53 -24.53 -10.23
CA ILE A 339 17.33 -24.07 -10.95
C ILE A 339 17.60 -22.67 -11.50
N THR A 340 17.53 -22.50 -12.81
CA THR A 340 17.61 -21.18 -13.44
C THR A 340 16.22 -20.57 -13.54
N VAL A 341 16.11 -19.31 -13.13
CA VAL A 341 14.85 -18.60 -12.98
C VAL A 341 14.89 -17.30 -13.75
N SER A 342 13.92 -17.07 -14.61
CA SER A 342 13.68 -15.75 -15.22
C SER A 342 12.86 -14.90 -14.26
N LEU A 343 13.42 -13.76 -13.86
CA LEU A 343 12.77 -12.77 -13.00
C LEU A 343 12.06 -11.66 -13.83
N GLY A 344 11.59 -11.99 -15.03
CA GLY A 344 11.05 -11.04 -15.98
C GLY A 344 9.94 -10.17 -15.37
N LYS A 345 10.11 -8.84 -15.44
CA LYS A 345 8.99 -7.89 -15.42
C LYS A 345 8.60 -7.59 -16.87
N PRO A 346 7.30 -7.44 -17.18
CA PRO A 346 6.85 -7.19 -18.54
C PRO A 346 7.44 -5.93 -19.20
N ASP A 347 7.90 -4.93 -18.43
CA ASP A 347 8.06 -3.57 -18.98
C ASP A 347 9.41 -2.87 -18.81
N SER A 348 10.47 -3.45 -18.20
CA SER A 348 11.66 -2.60 -18.00
C SER A 348 13.06 -3.23 -17.91
N ILE A 349 13.24 -4.54 -17.82
CA ILE A 349 14.60 -5.13 -17.83
C ILE A 349 14.59 -6.40 -18.67
N LYS A 350 15.29 -6.37 -19.81
CA LYS A 350 15.52 -7.54 -20.67
C LYS A 350 16.13 -8.67 -19.85
N ASN A 351 15.41 -9.81 -19.77
CA ASN A 351 15.91 -11.12 -19.39
C ASN A 351 16.82 -11.18 -18.14
N LEU A 352 16.33 -10.65 -17.02
CA LEU A 352 17.02 -10.82 -15.75
C LEU A 352 16.87 -12.28 -15.31
N THR A 353 17.98 -12.99 -15.19
CA THR A 353 18.00 -14.40 -14.74
C THR A 353 18.74 -14.52 -13.42
N GLY A 354 18.22 -15.34 -12.53
CA GLY A 354 18.87 -15.73 -11.29
C GLY A 354 18.96 -17.24 -11.17
N THR A 355 19.73 -17.71 -10.21
CA THR A 355 19.93 -19.14 -9.97
C THR A 355 19.64 -19.50 -8.53
N VAL A 356 18.87 -20.56 -8.32
CA VAL A 356 18.67 -21.21 -7.02
C VAL A 356 19.61 -22.39 -6.96
N ASP A 357 20.63 -22.30 -6.15
CA ASP A 357 21.61 -23.34 -5.91
C ASP A 357 21.22 -24.23 -4.72
N ARG A 358 22.05 -25.24 -4.42
CA ARG A 358 21.81 -26.16 -3.30
C ARG A 358 21.54 -25.42 -1.97
N PRO A 359 22.36 -24.43 -1.53
CA PRO A 359 22.04 -23.63 -0.34
C PRO A 359 20.68 -22.95 -0.38
N GLY A 360 20.25 -22.47 -1.55
CA GLY A 360 18.94 -21.83 -1.73
C GLY A 360 17.76 -22.80 -1.72
N LEU A 361 17.98 -24.08 -1.99
CA LEU A 361 16.95 -25.13 -1.98
C LEU A 361 16.75 -25.75 -0.58
N LEU A 362 17.85 -25.93 0.17
CA LEU A 362 17.85 -26.68 1.43
C LEU A 362 16.84 -26.20 2.47
N PRO A 363 16.59 -24.89 2.70
CA PRO A 363 15.63 -24.43 3.71
C PRO A 363 14.19 -24.88 3.44
N VAL A 364 13.81 -24.96 2.16
CA VAL A 364 12.49 -25.44 1.72
C VAL A 364 12.41 -26.95 1.89
N VAL A 365 13.44 -27.69 1.46
CA VAL A 365 13.49 -29.15 1.60
C VAL A 365 13.49 -29.56 3.06
N ASP A 366 14.23 -28.87 3.93
CA ASP A 366 14.23 -29.08 5.38
C ASP A 366 12.83 -28.93 5.99
N SER A 367 12.15 -27.85 5.63
CA SER A 367 10.79 -27.60 6.09
C SER A 367 9.79 -28.64 5.58
N LEU A 368 9.95 -29.09 4.33
CA LEU A 368 9.09 -30.10 3.71
C LEU A 368 9.28 -31.47 4.36
N VAL A 369 10.53 -31.89 4.61
CA VAL A 369 10.84 -33.17 5.25
C VAL A 369 10.29 -33.23 6.67
N LYS A 370 10.36 -32.15 7.43
CA LYS A 370 9.75 -32.03 8.74
C LYS A 370 8.23 -32.17 8.68
N TRP A 371 7.59 -31.60 7.67
CA TRP A 371 6.16 -31.76 7.44
C TRP A 371 5.79 -33.19 7.03
N GLU A 372 6.49 -33.79 6.04
CA GLU A 372 6.19 -35.15 5.55
C GLU A 372 6.38 -36.22 6.64
N LYS A 373 7.45 -36.09 7.45
CA LYS A 373 7.80 -37.08 8.49
C LYS A 373 7.17 -36.77 9.85
N ASN A 374 6.49 -35.62 9.97
CA ASN A 374 5.89 -35.12 11.22
C ASN A 374 6.85 -35.19 12.43
N ARG A 375 8.12 -34.91 12.21
CA ARG A 375 9.16 -34.90 13.26
C ARG A 375 10.33 -34.01 12.83
N TRP A 376 11.09 -33.54 13.84
CA TRP A 376 12.33 -32.80 13.62
C TRP A 376 13.42 -33.76 13.12
N THR A 377 13.76 -33.66 11.85
CA THR A 377 14.80 -34.46 11.20
C THR A 377 15.43 -33.66 10.07
N GLU A 378 16.70 -33.91 9.80
CA GLU A 378 17.42 -33.26 8.70
C GLU A 378 17.10 -33.94 7.36
N PRO A 379 17.08 -33.18 6.25
CA PRO A 379 16.89 -33.73 4.92
C PRO A 379 18.13 -34.50 4.45
N GLY A 380 17.91 -35.62 3.79
CA GLY A 380 18.94 -36.37 3.10
C GLY A 380 19.03 -36.04 1.60
N GLU A 381 20.04 -36.56 0.91
CA GLU A 381 20.23 -36.35 -0.53
C GLU A 381 19.04 -36.87 -1.35
N GLN A 382 18.45 -37.98 -0.93
CA GLN A 382 17.26 -38.53 -1.58
C GLN A 382 16.05 -37.64 -1.48
N ASP A 383 15.88 -36.92 -0.35
CA ASP A 383 14.79 -35.98 -0.15
C ASP A 383 14.94 -34.79 -1.12
N LEU A 384 16.16 -34.26 -1.28
CA LEU A 384 16.46 -33.19 -2.23
C LEU A 384 16.20 -33.63 -3.68
N GLN A 385 16.67 -34.80 -4.07
CA GLN A 385 16.47 -35.36 -5.43
C GLN A 385 14.98 -35.60 -5.71
N LYS A 386 14.21 -36.11 -4.74
CA LYS A 386 12.77 -36.29 -4.85
C LYS A 386 12.08 -34.94 -5.07
N PHE A 387 12.47 -33.92 -4.31
CA PHE A 387 11.90 -32.58 -4.38
C PHE A 387 12.14 -31.93 -5.74
N LEU A 388 13.36 -32.01 -6.26
CA LEU A 388 13.74 -31.43 -7.56
C LEU A 388 12.96 -32.02 -8.74
N LYS A 389 12.60 -33.30 -8.68
CA LYS A 389 11.80 -33.97 -9.72
C LYS A 389 10.38 -33.40 -9.87
N GLY A 390 9.91 -32.67 -8.88
CA GLY A 390 8.59 -32.02 -8.93
C GLY A 390 8.55 -30.79 -9.82
N PHE A 391 9.68 -30.16 -10.13
CA PHE A 391 9.73 -28.95 -10.95
C PHE A 391 9.71 -29.25 -12.45
N LYS A 392 9.11 -28.33 -13.21
CA LYS A 392 9.08 -28.35 -14.67
C LYS A 392 9.53 -26.97 -15.20
N VAL A 393 10.13 -26.97 -16.38
CA VAL A 393 10.39 -25.71 -17.09
C VAL A 393 9.06 -25.06 -17.41
N GLY A 394 8.93 -23.77 -17.10
CA GLY A 394 7.70 -23.00 -17.18
C GLY A 394 6.98 -22.82 -15.83
N ASP A 395 7.35 -23.54 -14.77
CA ASP A 395 6.75 -23.37 -13.46
C ASP A 395 6.98 -21.96 -12.92
N LYS A 396 5.95 -21.37 -12.35
CA LYS A 396 6.02 -20.12 -11.58
C LYS A 396 6.45 -20.44 -10.16
N ILE A 397 7.54 -19.86 -9.70
CA ILE A 397 8.07 -20.06 -8.35
C ILE A 397 8.26 -18.73 -7.63
N PHE A 398 8.20 -18.76 -6.30
CA PHE A 398 8.50 -17.63 -5.45
C PHE A 398 9.92 -17.75 -4.91
N VAL A 399 10.70 -16.68 -5.01
CA VAL A 399 12.11 -16.67 -4.64
C VAL A 399 12.48 -15.41 -3.89
N SER A 400 13.51 -15.47 -3.04
CA SER A 400 14.14 -14.29 -2.46
C SER A 400 15.56 -14.11 -3.00
N VAL A 401 15.99 -12.87 -3.17
CA VAL A 401 17.34 -12.52 -3.61
C VAL A 401 18.29 -12.66 -2.44
N ARG A 402 19.18 -13.63 -2.50
CA ARG A 402 20.21 -13.83 -1.48
C ARG A 402 21.40 -12.90 -1.68
N GLN A 403 21.82 -12.73 -2.94
CA GLN A 403 22.96 -11.90 -3.30
C GLN A 403 22.92 -11.49 -4.76
N ILE A 404 23.29 -10.25 -5.03
CA ILE A 404 23.49 -9.71 -6.38
C ILE A 404 24.99 -9.48 -6.60
N ASP A 405 25.59 -10.23 -7.49
CA ASP A 405 26.97 -9.97 -7.94
C ASP A 405 26.95 -9.12 -9.21
N ARG A 406 27.20 -7.83 -9.03
CA ARG A 406 27.21 -6.85 -10.13
C ARG A 406 28.41 -7.02 -11.06
N SER A 407 29.49 -7.67 -10.61
CA SER A 407 30.70 -7.88 -11.41
C SER A 407 30.48 -8.96 -12.47
N ASN A 408 29.75 -10.01 -12.14
CA ASN A 408 29.46 -11.16 -13.00
C ASN A 408 28.02 -11.15 -13.54
N ASN A 409 27.24 -10.10 -13.22
CA ASN A 409 25.81 -10.00 -13.55
C ASN A 409 25.02 -11.26 -13.15
N SER A 410 25.37 -11.85 -12.00
CA SER A 410 24.74 -13.05 -11.47
C SER A 410 23.89 -12.74 -10.24
N ILE A 411 22.74 -13.42 -10.13
CA ILE A 411 21.81 -13.29 -9.01
C ILE A 411 21.64 -14.64 -8.37
N LEU A 412 22.05 -14.77 -7.11
CA LEU A 412 21.80 -15.95 -6.30
C LEU A 412 20.46 -15.80 -5.60
N LEU A 413 19.63 -16.81 -5.72
CA LEU A 413 18.27 -16.85 -5.18
C LEU A 413 18.12 -17.96 -4.14
N ASP A 414 17.22 -17.75 -3.20
CA ASP A 414 16.68 -18.79 -2.36
C ASP A 414 15.26 -19.11 -2.81
N LEU A 415 14.90 -20.39 -2.87
CA LEU A 415 13.53 -20.81 -3.11
C LEU A 415 12.68 -20.52 -1.89
N GLU A 416 11.46 -20.04 -2.15
CA GLU A 416 10.49 -19.71 -1.12
C GLU A 416 9.10 -20.29 -1.45
N LYS A 417 8.22 -20.32 -0.49
CA LYS A 417 6.78 -20.49 -0.69
C LYS A 417 6.07 -19.19 -0.35
N TYR A 418 5.27 -18.65 -1.27
CA TYR A 418 4.42 -17.50 -0.91
C TYR A 418 3.39 -17.95 0.14
N PRO A 419 3.43 -17.41 1.37
CA PRO A 419 2.66 -17.95 2.46
C PRO A 419 1.21 -17.46 2.44
N GLU A 420 0.27 -18.34 2.74
CA GLU A 420 -1.11 -17.98 3.04
C GLU A 420 -1.27 -17.41 4.46
N ILE A 421 -0.33 -17.75 5.34
CA ILE A 421 -0.28 -17.25 6.72
C ILE A 421 0.32 -15.85 6.77
N GLN A 422 -0.04 -15.12 7.80
CA GLN A 422 0.40 -13.76 8.01
C GLN A 422 0.97 -13.59 9.43
N GLY A 423 1.91 -12.67 9.59
CA GLY A 423 2.50 -12.32 10.86
C GLY A 423 2.74 -10.81 10.99
N GLY A 424 3.07 -10.37 12.19
CA GLY A 424 3.54 -9.01 12.46
C GLY A 424 4.69 -9.06 13.46
N LEU A 425 5.59 -8.10 13.39
CA LEU A 425 6.78 -8.01 14.22
C LEU A 425 7.02 -6.56 14.62
N ILE A 426 7.35 -6.33 15.88
CA ILE A 426 7.74 -5.02 16.41
C ILE A 426 8.94 -5.19 17.34
N GLY A 427 9.93 -4.35 17.20
CA GLY A 427 11.09 -4.29 18.09
C GLY A 427 11.13 -3.00 18.87
N LEU A 428 11.36 -3.15 20.18
CA LEU A 428 11.37 -2.05 21.13
C LEU A 428 12.70 -2.04 21.90
N ARG A 429 13.17 -0.82 22.21
CA ARG A 429 14.25 -0.59 23.19
C ARG A 429 13.84 0.59 24.06
N ASP A 430 13.72 0.37 25.35
CA ASP A 430 13.33 1.40 26.33
C ASP A 430 12.02 2.14 25.95
N GLY A 431 11.02 1.37 25.48
CA GLY A 431 9.73 1.91 25.02
C GLY A 431 9.75 2.53 23.62
N THR A 432 10.92 2.64 22.99
CA THR A 432 11.09 3.23 21.65
C THR A 432 11.00 2.17 20.57
N ILE A 433 10.19 2.42 19.52
CA ILE A 433 10.05 1.52 18.38
C ILE A 433 11.27 1.64 17.47
N LEU A 434 12.02 0.55 17.29
CA LEU A 434 13.18 0.47 16.41
C LEU A 434 12.84 -0.06 15.02
N PHE A 435 11.86 -0.96 14.94
CA PHE A 435 11.30 -1.47 13.67
C PHE A 435 9.88 -1.97 13.87
N MET A 436 9.10 -2.00 12.80
CA MET A 436 7.73 -2.49 12.81
C MET A 436 7.32 -3.05 11.44
N VAL A 437 6.90 -4.30 11.42
CA VAL A 437 6.44 -4.99 10.22
C VAL A 437 5.02 -5.50 10.44
N GLY A 438 4.07 -5.04 9.64
CA GLY A 438 2.66 -5.34 9.79
C GLY A 438 2.15 -6.57 9.04
N GLY A 439 2.98 -7.20 8.20
CA GLY A 439 2.60 -8.37 7.42
C GLY A 439 3.57 -8.70 6.30
N MET A 440 3.27 -9.75 5.54
CA MET A 440 4.08 -10.26 4.42
C MET A 440 4.40 -9.20 3.36
N GLU A 441 3.42 -8.37 3.01
CA GLU A 441 3.57 -7.26 2.07
C GLU A 441 3.80 -5.92 2.79
N ASN A 442 3.79 -5.91 4.12
CA ASN A 442 3.89 -4.71 4.96
C ASN A 442 2.93 -3.57 4.53
N ARG A 443 1.73 -3.93 4.07
CA ARG A 443 0.69 -3.03 3.55
C ARG A 443 -0.65 -3.29 4.19
N PHE A 444 -1.56 -2.30 4.12
CA PHE A 444 -2.95 -2.36 4.57
C PHE A 444 -3.10 -2.58 6.08
N PHE A 445 -3.32 -3.81 6.54
CA PHE A 445 -3.57 -4.10 7.94
C PHE A 445 -2.28 -4.34 8.72
N ASN A 446 -1.99 -3.44 9.66
CA ASN A 446 -0.82 -3.55 10.54
C ASN A 446 -1.08 -4.54 11.68
N ARG A 447 -0.63 -5.77 11.51
CA ARG A 447 -0.83 -6.84 12.49
C ARG A 447 -0.02 -6.64 13.77
N ALA A 448 1.09 -5.93 13.69
CA ALA A 448 1.95 -5.70 14.85
C ALA A 448 1.25 -4.86 15.95
N VAL A 449 0.32 -3.95 15.56
CA VAL A 449 -0.34 -3.03 16.50
C VAL A 449 -1.86 -3.07 16.45
N SER A 450 -2.47 -3.65 15.40
CA SER A 450 -3.92 -3.62 15.21
C SER A 450 -4.59 -4.98 15.32
N ALA A 451 -3.84 -6.08 15.25
CA ALA A 451 -4.40 -7.42 15.38
C ALA A 451 -4.80 -7.67 16.83
N LYS A 452 -6.07 -8.07 17.03
CA LYS A 452 -6.57 -8.51 18.32
C LYS A 452 -6.60 -10.04 18.33
N ARG A 453 -5.80 -10.65 19.19
CA ARG A 453 -5.70 -12.10 19.34
C ARG A 453 -5.68 -12.45 20.83
N PRO A 454 -6.17 -13.65 21.22
CA PRO A 454 -5.95 -14.16 22.56
C PRO A 454 -4.44 -14.17 22.85
N ILE A 455 -4.07 -13.63 24.01
CA ILE A 455 -2.67 -13.53 24.40
C ILE A 455 -2.02 -14.91 24.60
N GLY A 456 -2.83 -15.91 24.96
CA GLY A 456 -2.37 -17.27 25.23
C GLY A 456 -1.26 -17.32 26.28
N SER A 457 -0.31 -18.21 26.10
CA SER A 457 0.82 -18.37 27.03
C SER A 457 1.77 -17.17 27.11
N ALA A 458 1.66 -16.18 26.23
CA ALA A 458 2.46 -14.95 26.34
C ALA A 458 2.11 -14.11 27.59
N ILE A 459 0.98 -14.40 28.26
CA ILE A 459 0.66 -13.79 29.57
C ILE A 459 1.53 -14.34 30.71
N LYS A 460 2.04 -15.58 30.59
CA LYS A 460 2.71 -16.28 31.70
C LYS A 460 3.95 -15.56 32.25
N PRO A 461 4.84 -14.98 31.42
CA PRO A 461 5.96 -14.17 31.94
C PRO A 461 5.51 -13.03 32.85
N LEU A 462 4.34 -12.40 32.56
CA LEU A 462 3.80 -11.35 33.44
C LEU A 462 3.35 -11.91 34.79
N VAL A 463 2.72 -13.09 34.77
CA VAL A 463 2.31 -13.78 36.03
C VAL A 463 3.53 -14.14 36.87
N TYR A 464 4.58 -14.70 36.25
CA TYR A 464 5.81 -15.05 36.98
C TYR A 464 6.57 -13.82 37.48
N THR A 465 6.57 -12.74 36.71
CA THR A 465 7.17 -11.47 37.14
C THR A 465 6.42 -10.91 38.35
N ALA A 466 5.10 -10.92 38.33
CA ALA A 466 4.29 -10.51 39.49
C ALA A 466 4.55 -11.39 40.72
N ALA A 467 4.67 -12.68 40.54
CA ALA A 467 5.01 -13.61 41.62
C ALA A 467 6.37 -13.24 42.26
N ILE A 468 7.41 -13.04 41.45
CA ILE A 468 8.73 -12.63 41.94
C ILE A 468 8.65 -11.32 42.72
N GLN A 469 7.89 -10.34 42.23
CA GLN A 469 7.70 -9.04 42.92
C GLN A 469 6.95 -9.18 44.24
N LEU A 470 6.14 -10.21 44.38
CA LEU A 470 5.41 -10.57 45.64
C LEU A 470 6.20 -11.53 46.56
N GLY A 471 7.47 -11.81 46.23
CA GLY A 471 8.36 -12.56 47.07
C GLY A 471 8.42 -14.08 46.80
N TRP A 472 7.83 -14.52 45.67
CA TRP A 472 8.00 -15.90 45.23
C TRP A 472 9.37 -16.11 44.59
N ASP A 473 9.90 -17.34 44.73
CA ASP A 473 11.19 -17.72 44.13
C ASP A 473 10.98 -18.73 42.99
N SER A 474 11.97 -18.81 42.11
CA SER A 474 11.99 -19.70 40.94
C SER A 474 11.86 -21.20 41.32
N ILE A 475 12.24 -21.57 42.53
CA ILE A 475 12.19 -22.94 43.06
C ILE A 475 10.91 -23.24 43.84
N ASP A 476 10.06 -22.23 44.08
CA ASP A 476 8.79 -22.47 44.81
C ASP A 476 7.91 -23.45 44.06
N GLU A 477 7.30 -24.35 44.84
CA GLU A 477 6.45 -25.41 44.33
C GLU A 477 5.04 -24.87 44.00
N LEU A 478 4.59 -25.17 42.78
CA LEU A 478 3.24 -24.89 42.29
C LEU A 478 2.46 -26.20 42.12
N ASP A 479 1.21 -26.19 42.49
CA ASP A 479 0.30 -27.29 42.22
C ASP A 479 -0.05 -27.33 40.72
N ASN A 480 0.18 -28.49 40.10
CA ASN A 480 -0.09 -28.77 38.71
C ASN A 480 -1.19 -29.82 38.49
N ASP A 481 -1.88 -30.20 39.59
CA ASP A 481 -3.05 -31.05 39.49
C ASP A 481 -4.26 -30.29 38.92
N ARG A 482 -5.01 -30.96 38.07
CA ARG A 482 -6.23 -30.39 37.49
C ARG A 482 -7.23 -30.05 38.56
N ASN A 483 -7.53 -28.78 38.75
CA ASN A 483 -8.45 -28.29 39.76
C ASN A 483 -9.44 -27.28 39.16
N LEU A 484 -10.53 -27.04 39.90
CA LEU A 484 -11.55 -26.05 39.60
C LEU A 484 -11.24 -24.74 40.34
N PHE A 485 -11.02 -23.70 39.62
CA PHE A 485 -10.80 -22.35 40.16
C PHE A 485 -12.08 -21.53 40.02
N VAL A 486 -12.47 -20.80 41.09
CA VAL A 486 -13.66 -19.95 41.07
C VAL A 486 -13.25 -18.52 41.35
N TYR A 487 -13.45 -17.63 40.37
CA TYR A 487 -13.20 -16.20 40.53
C TYR A 487 -14.45 -15.41 40.12
N GLN A 488 -14.90 -14.49 40.95
CA GLN A 488 -16.11 -13.68 40.73
C GLN A 488 -17.34 -14.50 40.31
N LYS A 489 -17.56 -15.65 40.95
CA LYS A 489 -18.64 -16.63 40.68
C LYS A 489 -18.54 -17.32 39.30
N GLN A 490 -17.44 -17.17 38.58
CA GLN A 490 -17.17 -17.91 37.36
C GLN A 490 -16.19 -19.04 37.64
N ALA A 491 -16.58 -20.25 37.25
CA ALA A 491 -15.76 -21.44 37.40
C ALA A 491 -14.86 -21.60 36.16
N TYR A 492 -13.58 -21.83 36.39
CA TYR A 492 -12.61 -22.11 35.35
C TYR A 492 -11.86 -23.40 35.64
N PHE A 493 -11.84 -24.28 34.64
CA PHE A 493 -11.17 -25.57 34.73
C PHE A 493 -10.06 -25.61 33.65
N PRO A 494 -8.79 -25.29 34.00
CA PRO A 494 -7.69 -25.25 33.05
C PRO A 494 -7.44 -26.61 32.42
N ARG A 495 -7.15 -26.62 31.13
CA ARG A 495 -6.76 -27.81 30.39
C ARG A 495 -5.25 -27.76 30.12
N PRO A 496 -4.50 -28.81 30.50
CA PRO A 496 -3.14 -28.96 30.04
C PRO A 496 -3.13 -29.16 28.52
N ASP A 497 -2.13 -28.66 27.83
CA ASP A 497 -1.89 -28.85 26.40
C ASP A 497 -0.99 -30.08 26.14
N HIS A 498 -0.33 -30.58 27.16
CA HIS A 498 0.48 -31.79 27.17
C HIS A 498 0.31 -32.53 28.53
N GLU A 499 0.68 -33.80 28.55
CA GLU A 499 0.72 -34.56 29.79
C GLU A 499 1.95 -34.16 30.61
N SER A 500 1.73 -33.66 31.82
CA SER A 500 2.81 -33.39 32.75
C SER A 500 3.06 -34.65 33.61
N PRO A 501 4.32 -35.06 33.78
CA PRO A 501 4.65 -36.21 34.61
C PRO A 501 4.54 -35.94 36.13
N HIS A 502 4.34 -34.66 36.50
CA HIS A 502 4.42 -34.20 37.88
C HIS A 502 3.19 -33.38 38.28
N ASN A 503 2.61 -33.74 39.46
CA ASN A 503 1.49 -33.02 40.06
C ASN A 503 1.94 -31.73 40.80
N GLN A 504 3.21 -31.65 41.15
CA GLN A 504 3.85 -30.45 41.69
C GLN A 504 5.11 -30.14 40.87
N VAL A 505 5.28 -28.87 40.55
CA VAL A 505 6.39 -28.40 39.71
C VAL A 505 6.96 -27.11 40.28
N SER A 506 8.24 -26.87 40.11
CA SER A 506 8.80 -25.57 40.46
C SER A 506 8.28 -24.45 39.52
N MET A 507 8.28 -23.22 39.98
CA MET A 507 7.89 -22.07 39.16
C MET A 507 8.76 -21.97 37.89
N SER A 508 10.06 -22.26 37.97
CA SER A 508 10.93 -22.33 36.81
C SER A 508 10.56 -23.43 35.81
N TRP A 509 10.22 -24.62 36.31
CA TRP A 509 9.73 -25.72 35.47
C TRP A 509 8.43 -25.36 34.76
N ALA A 510 7.47 -24.80 35.50
CA ALA A 510 6.19 -24.35 34.96
C ALA A 510 6.38 -23.28 33.86
N GLY A 511 7.36 -22.39 34.04
CA GLY A 511 7.73 -21.36 33.05
C GLY A 511 8.35 -21.95 31.80
N VAL A 512 9.35 -22.83 31.95
CA VAL A 512 10.08 -23.46 30.85
C VAL A 512 9.19 -24.34 29.99
N LEU A 513 8.33 -25.17 30.60
CA LEU A 513 7.41 -26.06 29.89
C LEU A 513 6.07 -25.41 29.58
N SER A 514 5.87 -24.18 30.02
CA SER A 514 4.61 -23.46 29.78
C SER A 514 3.39 -24.18 30.35
N GLU A 515 3.49 -24.72 31.58
CA GLU A 515 2.41 -25.45 32.24
C GLU A 515 1.18 -24.55 32.44
N ASN A 516 0.01 -25.00 31.97
CA ASN A 516 -1.21 -24.21 32.05
C ASN A 516 -1.81 -24.26 33.48
N VAL A 517 -1.86 -25.44 34.06
CA VAL A 517 -2.50 -25.66 35.38
C VAL A 517 -1.75 -24.94 36.48
N ALA A 518 -0.43 -25.16 36.57
CA ALA A 518 0.43 -24.53 37.56
C ALA A 518 0.42 -22.99 37.45
N THR A 519 0.39 -22.45 36.21
CA THR A 519 0.30 -20.99 36.02
C THR A 519 -1.03 -20.42 36.49
N VAL A 520 -2.15 -21.11 36.23
CA VAL A 520 -3.48 -20.69 36.71
C VAL A 520 -3.56 -20.78 38.23
N TRP A 521 -3.01 -21.85 38.80
CA TRP A 521 -2.92 -22.03 40.25
C TRP A 521 -2.15 -20.85 40.89
N LEU A 522 -0.97 -20.51 40.35
CA LEU A 522 -0.17 -19.38 40.82
C LEU A 522 -0.94 -18.06 40.71
N LEU A 523 -1.52 -17.77 39.54
CA LEU A 523 -2.30 -16.54 39.35
C LEU A 523 -3.47 -16.43 40.33
N TYR A 524 -4.18 -17.52 40.60
CA TYR A 524 -5.26 -17.58 41.59
C TYR A 524 -4.77 -17.17 42.98
N HIS A 525 -3.64 -17.75 43.43
CA HIS A 525 -3.06 -17.45 44.75
C HIS A 525 -2.46 -16.03 44.83
N LEU A 526 -1.90 -15.50 43.74
CA LEU A 526 -1.46 -14.11 43.72
C LEU A 526 -2.66 -13.15 43.90
N CYS A 527 -3.81 -13.46 43.28
CA CYS A 527 -5.02 -12.66 43.47
C CYS A 527 -5.55 -12.70 44.90
N ASP A 528 -5.49 -13.87 45.56
CA ASP A 528 -5.90 -14.01 46.98
C ASP A 528 -4.98 -13.20 47.93
N GLN A 529 -3.68 -13.08 47.63
CA GLN A 529 -2.73 -12.28 48.42
C GLN A 529 -2.97 -10.77 48.28
N LEU A 530 -3.61 -10.35 47.17
CA LEU A 530 -3.87 -8.93 46.89
C LEU A 530 -5.25 -8.47 47.42
N THR A 531 -6.12 -9.39 47.77
CA THR A 531 -7.46 -9.13 48.31
C THR A 531 -7.52 -9.29 49.82
#